data_12e2aa7ec760b77a97818785e6a1c88f
#
_entry.id   12e2aa7ec760b77a97818785e6a1c88f
#
_cell.length_a   1.000
_cell.length_b   1.000
_cell.length_c   1.000
_cell.angle_alpha   90.00
_cell.angle_beta   90.00
_cell.angle_gamma   90.00
#
_symmetry.space_group_name_H-M   'P 1'
#
loop_
_entity.id
_entity.type
_entity.pdbx_description
1 polymer ?
#
loop_
_entity_poly.entity_id
_entity_poly.type
_entity_poly.pdbx_seq_one_letter_code
_entity_poly.pdbx_strand_id
1 'polypeptide(L)'
;MIDSKKLKLFEKKINYKFKNNKLLIQSLTHPSFYLEKEKKIKINAFERFEFLGDRVLGLIIANLLFSKYKKFNEGDLSKKYSYLVQKNFCLRFHKN
;
A
#
# COMPACT_ATOMS: atom_id res chain seq x y z
N MET A 1 -12.66 9.67 7.22
CA MET A 1 -12.47 9.85 5.78
C MET A 1 -11.45 10.95 5.53
N ILE A 2 -10.61 10.79 4.53
CA ILE A 2 -9.62 11.81 4.20
C ILE A 2 -10.30 12.98 3.50
N ASP A 3 -9.99 14.22 3.90
CA ASP A 3 -10.55 15.40 3.25
C ASP A 3 -9.67 15.83 2.07
N SER A 4 -10.16 16.77 1.27
CA SER A 4 -9.47 17.20 0.05
C SER A 4 -8.13 17.90 0.35
N LYS A 5 -8.02 18.54 1.51
CA LYS A 5 -6.78 19.20 1.96
C LYS A 5 -5.69 18.18 2.22
N LYS A 6 -6.01 17.13 2.99
CA LYS A 6 -5.08 16.03 3.30
C LYS A 6 -4.69 15.27 2.04
N LEU A 7 -5.63 15.08 1.12
CA LEU A 7 -5.39 14.43 -0.16
C LEU A 7 -4.37 15.19 -0.99
N LYS A 8 -4.53 16.51 -1.07
CA LYS A 8 -3.60 17.36 -1.82
C LYS A 8 -2.21 17.34 -1.21
N LEU A 9 -2.10 17.35 0.12
CA LEU A 9 -0.83 17.25 0.82
C LEU A 9 -0.15 15.91 0.52
N PHE A 10 -0.91 14.82 0.54
CA PHE A 10 -0.40 13.50 0.22
C PHE A 10 0.15 13.44 -1.21
N GLU A 11 -0.64 13.93 -2.18
CA GLU A 11 -0.22 13.96 -3.58
C GLU A 11 1.05 14.78 -3.77
N LYS A 12 1.17 15.90 -3.04
CA LYS A 12 2.35 16.75 -3.11
C LYS A 12 3.59 16.03 -2.58
N LYS A 13 3.44 15.29 -1.48
CA LYS A 13 4.55 14.54 -0.86
C LYS A 13 5.11 13.47 -1.78
N ILE A 14 4.24 12.76 -2.50
CA ILE A 14 4.69 11.70 -3.41
C ILE A 14 4.94 12.20 -4.84
N ASN A 15 4.69 13.50 -5.08
CA ASN A 15 4.87 14.14 -6.38
C ASN A 15 4.07 13.43 -7.48
N TYR A 16 2.81 13.10 -7.18
CA TYR A 16 1.92 12.42 -8.11
C TYR A 16 0.49 12.89 -7.89
N LYS A 17 -0.22 13.18 -8.97
CA LYS A 17 -1.62 13.58 -8.93
C LYS A 17 -2.48 12.45 -9.49
N PHE A 18 -3.43 11.97 -8.69
CA PHE A 18 -4.29 10.86 -9.07
C PHE A 18 -5.38 11.32 -10.03
N LYS A 19 -5.60 10.53 -11.07
CA LYS A 19 -6.65 10.82 -12.07
C LYS A 19 -8.05 10.51 -11.52
N ASN A 20 -8.16 9.51 -10.66
CA ASN A 20 -9.43 9.10 -10.07
C ASN A 20 -9.35 9.22 -8.55
N ASN A 21 -9.79 10.36 -8.04
CA ASN A 21 -9.77 10.64 -6.60
C ASN A 21 -10.71 9.72 -5.81
N LYS A 22 -11.79 9.25 -6.42
CA LYS A 22 -12.73 8.34 -5.75
C LYS A 22 -12.07 7.03 -5.39
N LEU A 23 -11.29 6.47 -6.32
CA LEU A 23 -10.53 5.23 -6.04
C LEU A 23 -9.49 5.45 -4.96
N LEU A 24 -8.80 6.58 -4.98
CA LEU A 24 -7.81 6.89 -3.96
C LEU A 24 -8.46 7.01 -2.58
N ILE A 25 -9.54 7.77 -2.48
CA ILE A 25 -10.27 7.94 -1.21
C ILE A 25 -10.77 6.59 -0.73
N GLN A 26 -11.31 5.76 -1.61
CA GLN A 26 -11.80 4.43 -1.26
C GLN A 26 -10.68 3.55 -0.71
N SER A 27 -9.50 3.59 -1.33
CA SER A 27 -8.36 2.79 -0.89
C SER A 27 -7.82 3.22 0.47
N LEU A 28 -8.00 4.50 0.84
CA LEU A 28 -7.56 5.05 2.11
C LEU A 28 -8.63 5.02 3.20
N THR A 29 -9.86 4.64 2.86
CA THR A 29 -10.98 4.63 3.80
C THR A 29 -11.17 3.23 4.37
N HIS A 30 -11.06 3.10 5.70
CA HIS A 30 -11.26 1.83 6.37
C HIS A 30 -12.75 1.42 6.26
N PRO A 31 -13.04 0.11 6.08
CA PRO A 31 -14.42 -0.36 5.94
C PRO A 31 -15.35 0.00 7.10
N SER A 32 -14.81 0.27 8.28
CA SER A 32 -15.62 0.66 9.45
C SER A 32 -16.40 1.96 9.27
N PHE A 33 -16.04 2.78 8.28
CA PHE A 33 -16.75 4.03 7.99
C PHE A 33 -18.05 3.82 7.21
N TYR A 34 -18.33 2.61 6.76
CA TYR A 34 -19.53 2.31 5.98
C TYR A 34 -20.64 1.74 6.84
N LEU A 35 -21.90 1.90 6.39
CA LEU A 35 -23.05 1.35 7.06
C LEU A 35 -23.02 -0.18 7.05
N GLU A 36 -23.65 -0.83 8.04
CA GLU A 36 -23.62 -2.29 8.21
C GLU A 36 -24.06 -3.03 6.95
N LYS A 37 -25.12 -2.57 6.31
CA LYS A 37 -25.63 -3.24 5.09
C LYS A 37 -24.68 -3.16 3.89
N GLU A 38 -23.78 -2.16 3.88
CA GLU A 38 -22.82 -1.98 2.81
C GLU A 38 -21.44 -2.53 3.18
N LYS A 39 -21.21 -2.76 4.46
CA LYS A 39 -19.91 -3.09 5.04
C LYS A 39 -19.30 -4.34 4.41
N LYS A 40 -20.11 -5.38 4.19
CA LYS A 40 -19.62 -6.64 3.62
C LYS A 40 -19.05 -6.44 2.21
N ILE A 41 -19.75 -5.69 1.37
CA ILE A 41 -19.31 -5.42 0.00
C ILE A 41 -18.04 -4.57 0.03
N LYS A 42 -17.99 -3.57 0.90
CA LYS A 42 -16.85 -2.66 1.02
C LYS A 42 -15.62 -3.37 1.60
N ILE A 43 -15.80 -4.27 2.56
CA ILE A 43 -14.71 -5.08 3.10
C ILE A 43 -14.10 -5.95 2.01
N ASN A 44 -14.94 -6.60 1.21
CA ASN A 44 -14.46 -7.44 0.12
C ASN A 44 -13.66 -6.62 -0.90
N ALA A 45 -14.15 -5.45 -1.27
CA ALA A 45 -13.43 -4.56 -2.19
C ALA A 45 -12.10 -4.09 -1.60
N PHE A 46 -12.08 -3.74 -0.31
CA PHE A 46 -10.89 -3.32 0.40
C PHE A 46 -9.84 -4.44 0.43
N GLU A 47 -10.25 -5.66 0.74
CA GLU A 47 -9.36 -6.81 0.78
C GLU A 47 -8.77 -7.13 -0.59
N ARG A 48 -9.54 -6.97 -1.65
CA ARG A 48 -9.03 -7.16 -3.01
C ARG A 48 -7.97 -6.12 -3.37
N PHE A 49 -8.18 -4.86 -3.01
CA PHE A 49 -7.18 -3.82 -3.20
C PHE A 49 -5.94 -4.06 -2.35
N GLU A 50 -6.12 -4.52 -1.12
CA GLU A 50 -5.00 -4.87 -0.24
C GLU A 50 -4.16 -5.99 -0.84
N PHE A 51 -4.82 -7.03 -1.35
CA PHE A 51 -4.13 -8.12 -2.04
C PHE A 51 -3.28 -7.62 -3.20
N LEU A 52 -3.88 -6.81 -4.08
CA LEU A 52 -3.17 -6.25 -5.22
C LEU A 52 -2.05 -5.32 -4.80
N GLY A 53 -2.33 -4.46 -3.82
CA GLY A 53 -1.36 -3.51 -3.30
C GLY A 53 -0.12 -4.18 -2.73
N ASP A 54 -0.29 -5.30 -2.03
CA ASP A 54 0.84 -6.06 -1.47
C ASP A 54 1.76 -6.57 -2.59
N ARG A 55 1.18 -7.03 -3.72
CA ARG A 55 1.99 -7.50 -4.85
C ARG A 55 2.70 -6.36 -5.55
N VAL A 56 2.03 -5.22 -5.69
CA VAL A 56 2.66 -4.02 -6.26
C VAL A 56 3.81 -3.55 -5.37
N LEU A 57 3.59 -3.50 -4.06
CA LEU A 57 4.64 -3.12 -3.11
C LEU A 57 5.82 -4.07 -3.20
N GLY A 58 5.55 -5.38 -3.28
CA GLY A 58 6.59 -6.38 -3.43
C GLY A 58 7.42 -6.16 -4.69
N LEU A 59 6.78 -5.86 -5.80
CA LEU A 59 7.48 -5.58 -7.06
C LEU A 59 8.34 -4.31 -6.94
N ILE A 60 7.82 -3.26 -6.32
CA ILE A 60 8.57 -2.02 -6.12
C ILE A 60 9.82 -2.28 -5.27
N ILE A 61 9.67 -3.00 -4.15
CA ILE A 61 10.79 -3.35 -3.28
C ILE A 61 11.82 -4.18 -4.04
N ALA A 62 11.36 -5.20 -4.77
CA ALA A 62 12.24 -6.06 -5.55
C ALA A 62 13.03 -5.25 -6.59
N ASN A 63 12.36 -4.32 -7.28
CA ASN A 63 13.00 -3.48 -8.27
C ASN A 63 14.05 -2.56 -7.65
N LEU A 64 13.73 -1.97 -6.50
CA LEU A 64 14.68 -1.11 -5.78
C LEU A 64 15.92 -1.88 -5.34
N LEU A 65 15.73 -3.08 -4.80
CA LEU A 65 16.86 -3.91 -4.37
C LEU A 65 17.72 -4.34 -5.54
N PHE A 66 17.09 -4.77 -6.62
CA PHE A 66 17.78 -5.17 -7.85
C PHE A 66 18.63 -4.03 -8.39
N SER A 67 18.11 -2.83 -8.38
CA SER A 67 18.81 -1.65 -8.90
C SER A 67 19.93 -1.15 -7.98
N LYS A 68 19.68 -1.21 -6.65
CA LYS A 68 20.60 -0.66 -5.66
C LYS A 68 21.77 -1.58 -5.36
N TYR A 69 21.52 -2.89 -5.24
CA TYR A 69 22.52 -3.86 -4.82
C TYR A 69 22.95 -4.73 -5.99
N LYS A 70 23.70 -4.14 -6.92
CA LYS A 70 24.07 -4.79 -8.17
C LYS A 70 24.99 -6.00 -7.99
N LYS A 71 25.69 -6.07 -6.85
CA LYS A 71 26.60 -7.19 -6.54
C LYS A 71 25.95 -8.31 -5.75
N PHE A 72 24.71 -8.12 -5.30
CA PHE A 72 23.98 -9.15 -4.56
C PHE A 72 23.57 -10.29 -5.50
N ASN A 73 23.74 -11.52 -5.02
CA ASN A 73 23.18 -12.69 -5.71
C ASN A 73 21.70 -12.85 -5.35
N GLU A 74 21.04 -13.84 -5.92
CA GLU A 74 19.61 -14.07 -5.67
C GLU A 74 19.30 -14.31 -4.19
N GLY A 75 20.16 -15.09 -3.51
CA GLY A 75 19.99 -15.37 -2.08
C GLY A 75 20.05 -14.10 -1.23
N ASP A 76 21.00 -13.22 -1.51
CA ASP A 76 21.16 -11.96 -0.79
C ASP A 76 19.93 -11.05 -1.01
N LEU A 77 19.46 -10.97 -2.25
CA LEU A 77 18.30 -10.18 -2.61
C LEU A 77 17.04 -10.69 -1.90
N SER A 78 16.86 -12.02 -1.89
CA SER A 78 15.71 -12.64 -1.26
C SER A 78 15.68 -12.40 0.24
N LYS A 79 16.82 -12.48 0.90
CA LYS A 79 16.91 -12.22 2.35
C LYS A 79 16.54 -10.76 2.66
N LYS A 80 17.07 -9.83 1.89
CA LYS A 80 16.80 -8.41 2.09
C LYS A 80 15.33 -8.09 1.82
N TYR A 81 14.79 -8.66 0.75
CA TYR A 81 13.38 -8.54 0.40
C TYR A 81 12.47 -9.03 1.51
N SER A 82 12.71 -10.24 2.01
CA SER A 82 11.89 -10.83 3.08
C SER A 82 11.92 -9.98 4.34
N TYR A 83 13.08 -9.46 4.70
CA TYR A 83 13.22 -8.59 5.86
C TYR A 83 12.38 -7.32 5.71
N LEU A 84 12.46 -6.65 4.55
CA LEU A 84 11.75 -5.40 4.33
C LEU A 84 10.24 -5.60 4.25
N VAL A 85 9.78 -6.65 3.59
CA VAL A 85 8.36 -6.97 3.50
C VAL A 85 7.79 -7.29 4.88
N GLN A 86 8.51 -8.07 5.68
CA GLN A 86 8.09 -8.44 7.02
C GLN A 86 8.05 -7.22 7.95
N LYS A 87 9.02 -6.33 7.85
CA LYS A 87 9.05 -5.09 8.63
C LYS A 87 7.85 -4.20 8.29
N ASN A 88 7.54 -4.04 7.00
CA ASN A 88 6.39 -3.27 6.57
C ASN A 88 5.08 -3.86 7.06
N PHE A 89 4.97 -5.18 7.03
CA PHE A 89 3.81 -5.90 7.56
C PHE A 89 3.62 -5.61 9.05
N CYS A 90 4.68 -5.71 9.84
CA CYS A 90 4.63 -5.41 11.27
C CYS A 90 4.23 -3.96 11.55
N LEU A 91 4.80 -3.02 10.82
CA LEU A 91 4.47 -1.61 10.98
C LEU A 91 2.99 -1.33 10.66
N ARG A 92 2.47 -1.97 9.62
CA ARG A 92 1.09 -1.80 9.20
C ARG A 92 0.11 -2.28 10.27
N PHE A 93 0.42 -3.39 10.95
CA PHE A 93 -0.45 -3.95 11.97
C PHE A 93 -0.26 -3.31 13.35
N HIS A 94 0.91 -2.79 13.65
CA HIS A 94 1.16 -2.14 14.94
C HIS A 94 0.58 -0.72 15.04
N LYS A 95 0.21 -0.11 13.93
CA LYS A 95 -0.40 1.22 13.92
C LYS A 95 -1.91 1.21 14.15
N ASN A 96 -2.49 0.04 14.23
CA ASN A 96 -3.91 -0.09 14.53
C ASN A 96 -4.09 -0.40 16.03
#